data_99de66951d4d61db6da6e0b97e594fa9
#
_entry.id   99de66951d4d61db6da6e0b97e594fa9
#
_cell.length_a   1.000
_cell.length_b   1.000
_cell.length_c   1.000
_cell.angle_alpha   90.00
_cell.angle_beta   90.00
_cell.angle_gamma   90.00
#
_symmetry.space_group_name_H-M   'P 1'
#
loop_
_entity.id
_entity.type
_entity.pdbx_description
1 polymer ?
#
loop_
_entity_poly.entity_id
_entity_poly.type
_entity_poly.pdbx_seq_one_letter_code
_entity_poly.pdbx_strand_id
1 'polypeptide(L)'
;EPLRLRSDDSVLAVVAHPDDMEYGASAAVAAWTEAGIAVGYLLLTGGEHGIAGGDPTEVRRIRAGEQREACRTVGVEDLEILDFEDGLLEHTLELREAIARKIRAFKPTVILTQNFDVVAPWGLNQADHRVAGLAALDAARDAGNEFLFPDAGPRHQARLLLVSGAAEPDVAVEVEQRHVDLGAASLDAHEAYFSALPDHPSGAELVGGVAQGGGEA
;
A
#
# COMPACT_ATOMS: atom_id res chain seq x y z
N GLU A 1 -2.70 0.71 -22.35
CA GLU A 1 -3.47 -0.56 -22.36
C GLU A 1 -3.77 -0.99 -20.93
N PRO A 2 -5.00 -1.45 -20.61
CA PRO A 2 -5.33 -1.87 -19.27
C PRO A 2 -4.41 -2.99 -18.76
N LEU A 3 -3.90 -2.84 -17.54
CA LEU A 3 -3.14 -3.88 -16.87
C LEU A 3 -4.08 -5.02 -16.46
N ARG A 4 -3.79 -6.23 -16.92
CA ARG A 4 -4.51 -7.43 -16.51
C ARG A 4 -3.54 -8.39 -15.83
N LEU A 5 -3.80 -8.70 -14.58
CA LEU A 5 -3.10 -9.74 -13.85
C LEU A 5 -3.62 -11.12 -14.28
N ARG A 6 -2.77 -12.13 -14.15
CA ARG A 6 -3.09 -13.52 -14.43
C ARG A 6 -3.73 -14.16 -13.21
N SER A 7 -4.48 -15.23 -13.40
CA SER A 7 -5.11 -15.97 -12.29
C SER A 7 -4.12 -16.63 -11.32
N ASP A 8 -2.85 -16.79 -11.73
CA ASP A 8 -1.76 -17.30 -10.92
C ASP A 8 -0.88 -16.21 -10.32
N ASP A 9 -1.23 -14.93 -10.53
CA ASP A 9 -0.53 -13.82 -9.92
C ASP A 9 -0.90 -13.65 -8.43
N SER A 10 0.00 -13.01 -7.72
CA SER A 10 -0.19 -12.56 -6.34
C SER A 10 0.46 -11.20 -6.16
N VAL A 11 -0.15 -10.34 -5.37
CA VAL A 11 0.27 -8.94 -5.17
C VAL A 11 0.68 -8.74 -3.72
N LEU A 12 1.87 -8.18 -3.48
CA LEU A 12 2.26 -7.66 -2.18
C LEU A 12 2.35 -6.13 -2.27
N ALA A 13 1.47 -5.45 -1.56
CA ALA A 13 1.56 -4.01 -1.36
C ALA A 13 2.54 -3.70 -0.23
N VAL A 14 3.47 -2.78 -0.47
CA VAL A 14 4.46 -2.30 0.52
C VAL A 14 4.30 -0.79 0.61
N VAL A 15 3.84 -0.29 1.75
CA VAL A 15 3.49 1.12 1.97
C VAL A 15 3.92 1.60 3.35
N ALA A 16 3.93 2.91 3.56
CA ALA A 16 4.40 3.50 4.81
C ALA A 16 3.41 3.32 5.95
N HIS A 17 2.14 3.70 5.73
CA HIS A 17 1.14 3.87 6.80
C HIS A 17 -0.16 3.11 6.56
N PRO A 18 -0.97 2.89 7.60
CA PRO A 18 -2.40 2.60 7.43
C PRO A 18 -3.06 3.70 6.59
N ASP A 19 -3.92 3.31 5.62
CA ASP A 19 -4.64 4.12 4.63
C ASP A 19 -3.94 4.35 3.27
N ASP A 20 -2.64 4.22 3.15
CA ASP A 20 -1.92 4.51 1.90
C ASP A 20 -2.46 3.74 0.68
N MET A 21 -2.83 2.47 0.84
CA MET A 21 -3.39 1.69 -0.25
C MET A 21 -4.82 2.10 -0.58
N GLU A 22 -5.55 2.52 0.42
CA GLU A 22 -6.94 2.92 0.29
C GLU A 22 -7.08 4.19 -0.55
N TYR A 23 -6.17 5.14 -0.41
CA TYR A 23 -6.15 6.35 -1.25
C TYR A 23 -5.84 6.10 -2.73
N GLY A 24 -4.98 5.11 -3.02
CA GLY A 24 -4.41 5.00 -4.36
C GLY A 24 -4.82 3.78 -5.16
N ALA A 25 -5.18 2.66 -4.51
CA ALA A 25 -5.30 1.37 -5.21
C ALA A 25 -6.44 0.49 -4.71
N SER A 26 -7.25 0.89 -3.73
CA SER A 26 -8.26 0.03 -3.10
C SER A 26 -9.28 -0.55 -4.08
N ALA A 27 -9.72 0.21 -5.08
CA ALA A 27 -10.64 -0.29 -6.12
C ALA A 27 -9.99 -1.38 -6.97
N ALA A 28 -8.71 -1.22 -7.34
CA ALA A 28 -7.96 -2.25 -8.06
C ALA A 28 -7.75 -3.50 -7.20
N VAL A 29 -7.44 -3.33 -5.92
CA VAL A 29 -7.31 -4.43 -4.96
C VAL A 29 -8.63 -5.20 -4.85
N ALA A 30 -9.77 -4.52 -4.70
CA ALA A 30 -11.09 -5.15 -4.68
C ALA A 30 -11.37 -5.97 -5.95
N ALA A 31 -10.99 -5.46 -7.12
CA ALA A 31 -11.13 -6.19 -8.38
C ALA A 31 -10.22 -7.43 -8.44
N TRP A 32 -9.00 -7.34 -7.95
CA TRP A 32 -8.07 -8.47 -7.94
C TRP A 32 -8.48 -9.57 -6.97
N THR A 33 -8.89 -9.21 -5.75
CA THR A 33 -9.35 -10.19 -4.75
C THR A 33 -10.65 -10.87 -5.19
N GLU A 34 -11.60 -10.14 -5.79
CA GLU A 34 -12.79 -10.73 -6.40
C GLU A 34 -12.45 -11.72 -7.52
N ALA A 35 -11.39 -11.44 -8.30
CA ALA A 35 -10.89 -12.35 -9.33
C ALA A 35 -10.10 -13.55 -8.75
N GLY A 36 -9.97 -13.66 -7.43
CA GLY A 36 -9.26 -14.75 -6.75
C GLY A 36 -7.74 -14.57 -6.69
N ILE A 37 -7.22 -13.38 -6.99
CA ILE A 37 -5.80 -13.04 -6.86
C ILE A 37 -5.49 -12.76 -5.40
N ALA A 38 -4.50 -13.45 -4.84
CA ALA A 38 -4.04 -13.22 -3.48
C ALA A 38 -3.36 -11.85 -3.37
N VAL A 39 -3.84 -11.01 -2.45
CA VAL A 39 -3.25 -9.71 -2.14
C VAL A 39 -2.87 -9.68 -0.67
N GLY A 40 -1.62 -9.27 -0.38
CA GLY A 40 -1.13 -9.03 0.98
C GLY A 40 -0.64 -7.59 1.14
N TYR A 41 -0.72 -7.06 2.36
CA TYR A 41 -0.25 -5.74 2.70
C TYR A 41 0.89 -5.82 3.72
N LEU A 42 1.96 -5.10 3.46
CA LEU A 42 3.05 -4.80 4.38
C LEU A 42 3.09 -3.30 4.63
N LEU A 43 2.71 -2.87 5.81
CA LEU A 43 2.83 -1.50 6.28
C LEU A 43 4.11 -1.37 7.10
N LEU A 44 4.90 -0.34 6.83
CA LEU A 44 6.20 -0.18 7.48
C LEU A 44 6.06 0.43 8.87
N THR A 45 5.02 1.24 9.11
CA THR A 45 4.71 1.87 10.41
C THR A 45 3.27 1.60 10.83
N GLY A 46 2.93 1.91 12.05
CA GLY A 46 1.55 1.87 12.55
C GLY A 46 0.80 3.18 12.40
N GLY A 47 1.44 4.23 11.84
CA GLY A 47 0.83 5.57 11.72
C GLY A 47 0.55 6.23 13.07
N GLU A 48 1.35 5.91 14.08
CA GLU A 48 1.12 6.30 15.49
C GLU A 48 1.19 7.80 15.77
N HIS A 49 1.78 8.56 14.87
CA HIS A 49 1.86 10.03 14.97
C HIS A 49 0.80 10.75 14.12
N GLY A 50 -0.10 10.02 13.46
CA GLY A 50 -1.09 10.58 12.56
C GLY A 50 -2.24 11.34 13.23
N ILE A 51 -2.47 11.16 14.54
CA ILE A 51 -3.55 11.84 15.28
C ILE A 51 -2.97 12.81 16.30
N ALA A 52 -3.15 14.10 16.06
CA ALA A 52 -2.61 15.16 16.91
C ALA A 52 -3.13 15.06 18.36
N GLY A 53 -2.21 15.06 19.34
CA GLY A 53 -2.54 14.97 20.77
C GLY A 53 -2.94 13.58 21.26
N GLY A 54 -2.95 12.57 20.38
CA GLY A 54 -3.18 11.19 20.77
C GLY A 54 -1.95 10.56 21.46
N ASP A 55 -2.18 9.55 22.30
CA ASP A 55 -1.09 8.68 22.79
C ASP A 55 -0.64 7.76 21.63
N PRO A 56 0.64 7.74 21.28
CA PRO A 56 1.10 6.98 20.11
C PRO A 56 0.78 5.47 20.16
N THR A 57 0.85 4.86 21.35
CA THR A 57 0.52 3.44 21.52
C THR A 57 -0.96 3.17 21.24
N GLU A 58 -1.83 4.06 21.72
CA GLU A 58 -3.27 3.95 21.50
C GLU A 58 -3.64 4.27 20.05
N VAL A 59 -3.03 5.30 19.45
CA VAL A 59 -3.23 5.65 18.03
C VAL A 59 -2.83 4.46 17.14
N ARG A 60 -1.67 3.86 17.37
CA ARG A 60 -1.24 2.65 16.65
C ARG A 60 -2.25 1.52 16.76
N ARG A 61 -2.77 1.27 17.97
CA ARG A 61 -3.77 0.23 18.20
C ARG A 61 -5.07 0.49 17.43
N ILE A 62 -5.54 1.74 17.44
CA ILE A 62 -6.74 2.17 16.71
C ILE A 62 -6.53 2.01 15.20
N ARG A 63 -5.49 2.63 14.64
CA ARG A 63 -5.21 2.59 13.20
C ARG A 63 -4.95 1.16 12.68
N ALA A 64 -4.32 0.31 13.47
CA ALA A 64 -4.17 -1.10 13.14
C ALA A 64 -5.53 -1.85 13.12
N GLY A 65 -6.49 -1.45 13.94
CA GLY A 65 -7.86 -1.95 13.91
C GLY A 65 -8.61 -1.52 12.65
N GLU A 66 -8.52 -0.25 12.31
CA GLU A 66 -9.10 0.36 11.11
C GLU A 66 -8.52 -0.29 9.84
N GLN A 67 -7.20 -0.47 9.77
CA GLN A 67 -6.55 -1.12 8.63
C GLN A 67 -7.01 -2.57 8.44
N ARG A 68 -7.25 -3.32 9.53
CA ARG A 68 -7.80 -4.68 9.41
C ARG A 68 -9.22 -4.68 8.84
N GLU A 69 -10.04 -3.69 9.21
CA GLU A 69 -11.38 -3.53 8.65
C GLU A 69 -11.32 -3.11 7.17
N ALA A 70 -10.46 -2.16 6.83
CA ALA A 70 -10.19 -1.74 5.46
C ALA A 70 -9.78 -2.94 4.59
N CYS A 71 -8.81 -3.73 5.04
CA CYS A 71 -8.38 -4.96 4.37
C CYS A 71 -9.53 -5.93 4.14
N ARG A 72 -10.35 -6.18 5.18
CA ARG A 72 -11.49 -7.10 5.09
C ARG A 72 -12.51 -6.65 4.04
N THR A 73 -12.74 -5.34 3.93
CA THR A 73 -13.69 -4.74 2.98
C THR A 73 -13.30 -5.04 1.54
N VAL A 74 -12.02 -5.04 1.22
CA VAL A 74 -11.50 -5.33 -0.14
C VAL A 74 -10.94 -6.75 -0.29
N GLY A 75 -11.18 -7.64 0.66
CA GLY A 75 -10.83 -9.07 0.55
C GLY A 75 -9.33 -9.38 0.77
N VAL A 76 -8.59 -8.51 1.44
CA VAL A 76 -7.18 -8.75 1.82
C VAL A 76 -7.12 -9.48 3.16
N GLU A 77 -6.46 -10.64 3.19
CA GLU A 77 -6.35 -11.49 4.39
C GLU A 77 -4.96 -11.43 5.04
N ASP A 78 -3.90 -11.18 4.27
CA ASP A 78 -2.52 -11.08 4.77
C ASP A 78 -2.17 -9.61 5.00
N LEU A 79 -2.21 -9.18 6.26
CA LEU A 79 -1.79 -7.86 6.72
C LEU A 79 -0.67 -8.00 7.75
N GLU A 80 0.45 -7.38 7.49
CA GLU A 80 1.56 -7.22 8.43
C GLU A 80 1.89 -5.74 8.61
N ILE A 81 2.02 -5.30 9.87
CA ILE A 81 2.40 -3.93 10.23
C ILE A 81 3.70 -4.02 11.02
N LEU A 82 4.78 -3.45 10.47
CA LEU A 82 6.08 -3.41 11.11
C LEU A 82 6.15 -2.33 12.19
N ASP A 83 7.21 -2.37 12.99
CA ASP A 83 7.41 -1.49 14.14
C ASP A 83 8.41 -0.33 13.87
N PHE A 84 8.56 0.08 12.60
CA PHE A 84 9.32 1.30 12.31
C PHE A 84 8.53 2.53 12.77
N GLU A 85 9.26 3.56 13.20
CA GLU A 85 8.67 4.77 13.77
C GLU A 85 8.02 5.63 12.68
N ASP A 86 6.74 5.98 12.88
CA ASP A 86 5.95 6.81 11.97
C ASP A 86 6.49 8.23 11.88
N GLY A 87 6.63 8.75 10.66
CA GLY A 87 7.20 10.07 10.36
C GLY A 87 8.74 10.09 10.31
N LEU A 88 9.41 9.01 10.72
CA LEU A 88 10.86 8.94 10.88
C LEU A 88 11.48 7.76 10.12
N LEU A 89 10.83 7.26 9.06
CA LEU A 89 11.40 6.20 8.24
C LEU A 89 12.72 6.64 7.61
N GLU A 90 13.74 5.80 7.75
CA GLU A 90 15.03 5.95 7.08
C GLU A 90 15.27 4.79 6.11
N HIS A 91 15.89 5.06 4.97
CA HIS A 91 16.25 4.05 3.99
C HIS A 91 17.48 3.25 4.46
N THR A 92 17.27 2.34 5.41
CA THR A 92 18.31 1.52 6.05
C THR A 92 18.39 0.12 5.46
N LEU A 93 19.48 -0.59 5.72
CA LEU A 93 19.58 -2.02 5.38
C LEU A 93 18.57 -2.86 6.17
N GLU A 94 18.28 -2.48 7.41
CA GLU A 94 17.29 -3.15 8.25
C GLU A 94 15.89 -3.08 7.63
N LEU A 95 15.47 -1.88 7.18
CA LEU A 95 14.19 -1.71 6.48
C LEU A 95 14.12 -2.55 5.20
N ARG A 96 15.18 -2.51 4.37
CA ARG A 96 15.26 -3.31 3.14
C ARG A 96 15.23 -4.80 3.42
N GLU A 97 15.93 -5.27 4.47
CA GLU A 97 15.89 -6.68 4.88
C GLU A 97 14.50 -7.10 5.34
N ALA A 98 13.80 -6.28 6.13
CA ALA A 98 12.44 -6.57 6.60
C ALA A 98 11.47 -6.74 5.42
N ILE A 99 11.53 -5.83 4.44
CA ILE A 99 10.71 -5.91 3.23
C ILE A 99 11.11 -7.14 2.39
N ALA A 100 12.41 -7.39 2.17
CA ALA A 100 12.90 -8.55 1.41
C ALA A 100 12.46 -9.88 2.06
N ARG A 101 12.45 -9.94 3.38
CA ARG A 101 11.96 -11.09 4.16
C ARG A 101 10.47 -11.37 3.88
N LYS A 102 9.62 -10.33 3.90
CA LYS A 102 8.21 -10.46 3.56
C LYS A 102 8.02 -10.89 2.10
N ILE A 103 8.75 -10.29 1.17
CA ILE A 103 8.72 -10.68 -0.26
C ILE A 103 9.06 -12.17 -0.42
N ARG A 104 10.09 -12.65 0.25
CA ARG A 104 10.51 -14.06 0.18
C ARG A 104 9.52 -15.02 0.84
N ALA A 105 8.84 -14.59 1.89
CA ALA A 105 7.82 -15.37 2.59
C ALA A 105 6.52 -15.44 1.79
N PHE A 106 6.02 -14.31 1.32
CA PHE A 106 4.76 -14.19 0.57
C PHE A 106 4.89 -14.70 -0.87
N LYS A 107 6.06 -14.50 -1.49
CA LYS A 107 6.39 -14.87 -2.88
C LYS A 107 5.48 -14.19 -3.92
N PRO A 108 5.35 -12.86 -3.89
CA PRO A 108 4.50 -12.15 -4.84
C PRO A 108 5.05 -12.25 -6.26
N THR A 109 4.15 -12.32 -7.25
CA THR A 109 4.54 -12.10 -8.65
C THR A 109 4.57 -10.61 -8.99
N VAL A 110 3.81 -9.81 -8.22
CA VAL A 110 3.70 -8.35 -8.38
C VAL A 110 3.94 -7.68 -7.03
N ILE A 111 4.78 -6.66 -7.02
CA ILE A 111 4.94 -5.75 -5.88
C ILE A 111 4.23 -4.45 -6.24
N LEU A 112 3.43 -3.92 -5.32
CA LEU A 112 2.76 -2.64 -5.45
C LEU A 112 3.27 -1.71 -4.35
N THR A 113 3.53 -0.45 -4.68
CA THR A 113 3.86 0.59 -3.70
C THR A 113 3.18 1.90 -4.08
N GLN A 114 3.19 2.88 -3.17
CA GLN A 114 2.71 4.22 -3.45
C GLN A 114 3.74 5.07 -4.18
N ASN A 115 3.30 6.23 -4.70
CA ASN A 115 4.18 7.23 -5.29
C ASN A 115 5.26 7.67 -4.29
N PHE A 116 6.51 7.69 -4.74
CA PHE A 116 7.69 8.08 -3.96
C PHE A 116 8.51 9.21 -4.59
N ASP A 117 7.92 9.94 -5.53
CA ASP A 117 8.51 11.17 -6.06
C ASP A 117 8.59 12.25 -4.98
N VAL A 118 9.49 13.20 -5.13
CA VAL A 118 9.59 14.35 -4.22
C VAL A 118 8.33 15.22 -4.30
N VAL A 119 7.80 15.38 -5.51
CA VAL A 119 6.54 16.08 -5.78
C VAL A 119 5.59 15.09 -6.47
N ALA A 120 4.53 14.76 -5.79
CA ALA A 120 3.46 13.90 -6.28
C ALA A 120 2.30 14.74 -6.87
N PRO A 121 1.30 14.15 -7.54
CA PRO A 121 0.16 14.89 -8.10
C PRO A 121 -0.59 15.76 -7.08
N TRP A 122 -0.57 15.38 -5.81
CA TRP A 122 -1.19 16.12 -4.70
C TRP A 122 -0.29 17.17 -4.03
N GLY A 123 0.96 17.33 -4.48
CA GLY A 123 1.92 18.29 -3.95
C GLY A 123 3.19 17.65 -3.38
N LEU A 124 3.83 18.30 -2.39
CA LEU A 124 5.03 17.78 -1.74
C LEU A 124 4.72 16.47 -1.03
N ASN A 125 5.42 15.41 -1.42
CA ASN A 125 5.21 14.08 -0.87
C ASN A 125 5.85 13.93 0.52
N GLN A 126 5.26 13.10 1.37
CA GLN A 126 5.80 12.82 2.71
C GLN A 126 7.15 12.09 2.64
N ALA A 127 8.00 12.32 3.66
CA ALA A 127 9.30 11.66 3.75
C ALA A 127 9.15 10.14 3.78
N ASP A 128 8.24 9.63 4.59
CA ASP A 128 8.00 8.20 4.74
C ASP A 128 7.53 7.53 3.45
N HIS A 129 6.67 8.19 2.66
CA HIS A 129 6.26 7.69 1.35
C HIS A 129 7.45 7.53 0.40
N ARG A 130 8.35 8.53 0.40
CA ARG A 130 9.57 8.48 -0.44
C ARG A 130 10.49 7.35 -0.01
N VAL A 131 10.66 7.16 1.30
CA VAL A 131 11.49 6.08 1.84
C VAL A 131 10.85 4.73 1.58
N ALA A 132 9.56 4.57 1.83
CA ALA A 132 8.83 3.32 1.64
C ALA A 132 8.89 2.83 0.19
N GLY A 133 8.58 3.71 -0.77
CA GLY A 133 8.59 3.33 -2.18
C GLY A 133 10.01 3.00 -2.68
N LEU A 134 11.02 3.79 -2.30
CA LEU A 134 12.41 3.50 -2.66
C LEU A 134 12.91 2.20 -2.01
N ALA A 135 12.58 1.97 -0.74
CA ALA A 135 12.94 0.74 -0.05
C ALA A 135 12.23 -0.49 -0.64
N ALA A 136 10.97 -0.37 -1.05
CA ALA A 136 10.24 -1.43 -1.74
C ALA A 136 10.90 -1.80 -3.09
N LEU A 137 11.33 -0.80 -3.87
CA LEU A 137 12.04 -0.98 -5.14
C LEU A 137 13.37 -1.72 -4.92
N ASP A 138 14.18 -1.28 -3.96
CA ASP A 138 15.45 -1.90 -3.66
C ASP A 138 15.28 -3.31 -3.09
N ALA A 139 14.37 -3.49 -2.13
CA ALA A 139 14.08 -4.79 -1.53
C ALA A 139 13.55 -5.82 -2.53
N ALA A 140 12.80 -5.37 -3.57
CA ALA A 140 12.39 -6.24 -4.66
C ALA A 140 13.59 -6.82 -5.41
N ARG A 141 14.65 -6.03 -5.61
CA ARG A 141 15.92 -6.48 -6.22
C ARG A 141 16.71 -7.35 -5.25
N ASP A 142 16.78 -6.96 -3.98
CA ASP A 142 17.49 -7.71 -2.94
C ASP A 142 16.88 -9.09 -2.71
N ALA A 143 15.56 -9.21 -2.69
CA ALA A 143 14.87 -10.47 -2.51
C ALA A 143 15.22 -11.50 -3.61
N GLY A 144 15.53 -11.05 -4.81
CA GLY A 144 15.98 -11.88 -5.92
C GLY A 144 17.45 -12.34 -5.85
N ASN A 145 18.25 -11.77 -4.94
CA ASN A 145 19.66 -12.05 -4.81
C ASN A 145 19.95 -12.95 -3.60
N GLU A 146 20.45 -14.15 -3.82
CA GLU A 146 20.72 -15.13 -2.75
C GLU A 146 21.84 -14.73 -1.78
N PHE A 147 22.70 -13.79 -2.16
CA PHE A 147 23.81 -13.31 -1.34
C PHE A 147 23.42 -12.15 -0.41
N LEU A 148 22.29 -11.49 -0.67
CA LEU A 148 21.77 -10.42 0.17
C LEU A 148 20.77 -10.99 1.18
N PHE A 149 20.94 -10.61 2.45
CA PHE A 149 20.06 -11.04 3.53
C PHE A 149 19.82 -12.57 3.55
N PRO A 150 20.90 -13.40 3.69
CA PRO A 150 20.78 -14.85 3.56
C PRO A 150 19.83 -15.48 4.58
N ASP A 151 19.65 -14.84 5.75
CA ASP A 151 18.76 -15.29 6.81
C ASP A 151 17.29 -14.87 6.60
N ALA A 152 17.00 -14.10 5.56
CA ALA A 152 15.64 -13.66 5.23
C ALA A 152 14.83 -14.70 4.44
N GLY A 153 15.35 -15.94 4.26
CA GLY A 153 14.71 -17.02 3.53
C GLY A 153 15.19 -17.18 2.09
N PRO A 154 14.68 -18.19 1.36
CA PRO A 154 15.11 -18.50 0.00
C PRO A 154 14.76 -17.35 -0.97
N ARG A 155 15.68 -17.05 -1.89
CA ARG A 155 15.48 -15.96 -2.86
C ARG A 155 14.15 -16.08 -3.61
N HIS A 156 13.53 -14.93 -3.87
CA HIS A 156 12.34 -14.81 -4.69
C HIS A 156 12.41 -13.54 -5.54
N GLN A 157 11.98 -13.62 -6.79
CA GLN A 157 11.95 -12.49 -7.69
C GLN A 157 10.54 -12.26 -8.22
N ALA A 158 9.97 -11.12 -7.88
CA ALA A 158 8.75 -10.63 -8.51
C ALA A 158 9.03 -10.26 -9.98
N ARG A 159 8.04 -10.43 -10.85
CA ARG A 159 8.15 -10.10 -12.27
C ARG A 159 7.79 -8.64 -12.58
N LEU A 160 7.04 -7.98 -11.70
CA LEU A 160 6.50 -6.64 -11.91
C LEU A 160 6.53 -5.85 -10.61
N LEU A 161 6.84 -4.57 -10.71
CA LEU A 161 6.64 -3.58 -9.66
C LEU A 161 5.73 -2.48 -10.20
N LEU A 162 4.68 -2.18 -9.47
CA LEU A 162 3.69 -1.14 -9.76
C LEU A 162 3.81 0.00 -8.75
N VAL A 163 3.60 1.21 -9.22
CA VAL A 163 3.55 2.42 -8.38
C VAL A 163 2.19 3.07 -8.57
N SER A 164 1.39 3.13 -7.50
CA SER A 164 0.12 3.84 -7.51
C SER A 164 0.31 5.34 -7.34
N GLY A 165 -0.58 6.15 -7.92
CA GLY A 165 -0.54 7.61 -7.80
C GLY A 165 0.58 8.27 -8.60
N ALA A 166 1.06 7.65 -9.69
CA ALA A 166 2.02 8.28 -10.59
C ALA A 166 1.39 9.50 -11.30
N ALA A 167 2.19 10.55 -11.52
CA ALA A 167 1.73 11.75 -12.24
C ALA A 167 1.42 11.47 -13.73
N GLU A 168 2.19 10.57 -14.32
CA GLU A 168 2.02 10.09 -15.71
C GLU A 168 1.95 8.56 -15.66
N PRO A 169 0.77 7.96 -15.46
CA PRO A 169 0.63 6.52 -15.34
C PRO A 169 0.81 5.82 -16.69
N ASP A 170 1.65 4.78 -16.72
CA ASP A 170 1.87 3.94 -17.90
C ASP A 170 0.74 2.91 -18.11
N VAL A 171 0.05 2.55 -17.02
CA VAL A 171 -0.97 1.51 -17.00
C VAL A 171 -2.15 1.93 -16.13
N ALA A 172 -3.32 1.41 -16.46
CA ALA A 172 -4.52 1.53 -15.63
C ALA A 172 -5.11 0.14 -15.36
N VAL A 173 -5.76 -0.03 -14.22
CA VAL A 173 -6.51 -1.25 -13.89
C VAL A 173 -7.98 -0.99 -14.17
N GLU A 174 -8.59 -1.85 -14.97
CA GLU A 174 -10.03 -1.77 -15.25
C GLU A 174 -10.82 -2.22 -14.01
N VAL A 175 -11.71 -1.36 -13.54
CA VAL A 175 -12.56 -1.61 -12.36
C VAL A 175 -14.03 -1.34 -12.69
N GLU A 176 -14.93 -2.04 -12.03
CA GLU A 176 -16.35 -1.77 -12.11
C GLU A 176 -16.80 -0.90 -10.93
N GLN A 177 -17.99 -0.28 -11.02
CA GLN A 177 -18.51 0.60 -9.98
C GLN A 177 -18.52 -0.08 -8.59
N ARG A 178 -18.87 -1.36 -8.51
CA ARG A 178 -18.84 -2.10 -7.24
C ARG A 178 -17.44 -2.15 -6.58
N HIS A 179 -16.37 -2.20 -7.39
CA HIS A 179 -15.00 -2.17 -6.87
C HIS A 179 -14.64 -0.77 -6.35
N VAL A 180 -15.11 0.27 -7.03
CA VAL A 180 -14.98 1.66 -6.55
C VAL A 180 -15.73 1.84 -5.22
N ASP A 181 -16.95 1.29 -5.11
CA ASP A 181 -17.76 1.35 -3.88
C ASP A 181 -17.07 0.59 -2.72
N LEU A 182 -16.48 -0.58 -2.98
CA LEU A 182 -15.70 -1.33 -1.98
C LEU A 182 -14.42 -0.58 -1.58
N GLY A 183 -13.72 0.01 -2.55
CA GLY A 183 -12.54 0.82 -2.29
C GLY A 183 -12.85 2.05 -1.45
N ALA A 184 -13.96 2.73 -1.73
CA ALA A 184 -14.45 3.85 -0.94
C ALA A 184 -14.79 3.43 0.49
N ALA A 185 -15.51 2.33 0.66
CA ALA A 185 -15.85 1.79 1.98
C ALA A 185 -14.61 1.35 2.77
N SER A 186 -13.57 0.84 2.08
CA SER A 186 -12.29 0.51 2.69
C SER A 186 -11.58 1.75 3.21
N LEU A 187 -11.58 2.85 2.45
CA LEU A 187 -11.01 4.13 2.89
C LEU A 187 -11.81 4.70 4.08
N ASP A 188 -13.15 4.68 4.01
CA ASP A 188 -14.02 5.17 5.08
C ASP A 188 -13.91 4.36 6.39
N ALA A 189 -13.31 3.16 6.36
CA ALA A 189 -13.03 2.37 7.57
C ALA A 189 -11.98 3.01 8.50
N HIS A 190 -11.24 4.02 8.04
CA HIS A 190 -10.28 4.81 8.85
C HIS A 190 -10.98 5.95 9.62
N GLU A 191 -12.06 5.63 10.32
CA GLU A 191 -13.01 6.57 10.92
C GLU A 191 -12.38 7.48 11.98
N ALA A 192 -11.61 6.92 12.92
CA ALA A 192 -10.98 7.68 13.99
C ALA A 192 -9.88 8.60 13.45
N TYR A 193 -9.11 8.11 12.48
CA TYR A 193 -8.08 8.91 11.82
C TYR A 193 -8.70 10.08 11.06
N PHE A 194 -9.70 9.86 10.21
CA PHE A 194 -10.34 10.93 9.44
C PHE A 194 -11.13 11.91 10.30
N SER A 195 -11.69 11.44 11.42
CA SER A 195 -12.33 12.34 12.39
C SER A 195 -11.35 13.36 13.01
N ALA A 196 -10.06 13.07 12.98
CA ALA A 196 -9.02 13.98 13.44
C ALA A 196 -8.50 14.93 12.34
N LEU A 197 -8.92 14.74 11.08
CA LEU A 197 -8.52 15.56 9.93
C LEU A 197 -9.66 16.53 9.56
N PRO A 198 -9.46 17.86 9.69
CA PRO A 198 -10.47 18.83 9.28
C PRO A 198 -10.77 18.72 7.79
N ASP A 199 -12.05 18.75 7.44
CA ASP A 199 -12.54 18.82 6.05
C ASP A 199 -12.04 17.67 5.14
N HIS A 200 -11.76 16.48 5.70
CA HIS A 200 -11.35 15.33 4.91
C HIS A 200 -12.49 14.87 3.99
N PRO A 201 -12.26 14.72 2.66
CA PRO A 201 -13.26 14.23 1.73
C PRO A 201 -13.67 12.78 2.04
N SER A 202 -14.87 12.38 1.66
CA SER A 202 -15.32 10.99 1.77
C SER A 202 -14.54 10.03 0.86
N GLY A 203 -14.52 8.73 1.22
CA GLY A 203 -13.94 7.70 0.37
C GLY A 203 -14.57 7.69 -1.03
N ALA A 204 -15.87 7.94 -1.14
CA ALA A 204 -16.56 8.02 -2.44
C ALA A 204 -16.02 9.15 -3.33
N GLU A 205 -15.71 10.32 -2.77
CA GLU A 205 -15.14 11.45 -3.52
C GLU A 205 -13.70 11.17 -3.95
N LEU A 206 -12.88 10.60 -3.05
CA LEU A 206 -11.46 10.35 -3.32
C LEU A 206 -11.26 9.17 -4.27
N VAL A 207 -11.80 8.00 -3.93
CA VAL A 207 -11.63 6.78 -4.76
C VAL A 207 -12.37 6.92 -6.09
N GLY A 208 -13.56 7.56 -6.09
CA GLY A 208 -14.29 7.88 -7.31
C GLY A 208 -13.51 8.83 -8.23
N GLY A 209 -12.86 9.84 -7.67
CA GLY A 209 -12.01 10.78 -8.41
C GLY A 209 -10.81 10.08 -9.06
N VAL A 210 -10.12 9.20 -8.33
CA VAL A 210 -9.00 8.41 -8.86
C VAL A 210 -9.46 7.49 -10.00
N ALA A 211 -10.59 6.81 -9.84
CA ALA A 211 -11.13 5.90 -10.87
C ALA A 211 -11.51 6.64 -12.15
N GLN A 212 -12.08 7.85 -12.05
CA GLN A 212 -12.44 8.68 -13.21
C GLN A 212 -11.19 9.26 -13.89
N GLY A 213 -10.24 9.79 -13.13
CA GLY A 213 -8.99 10.33 -13.68
C GLY A 213 -8.14 9.28 -14.40
N GLY A 214 -8.13 8.04 -13.92
CA GLY A 214 -7.48 6.92 -14.59
C GLY A 214 -8.15 6.49 -15.91
N GLY A 215 -9.43 6.79 -16.08
CA GLY A 215 -10.17 6.48 -17.30
C GLY A 215 -9.97 7.49 -18.45
N GLU A 216 -9.42 8.66 -18.16
CA GLU A 216 -9.16 9.74 -19.13
C GLU A 216 -7.72 9.78 -19.65
N ALA A 217 -6.81 8.94 -19.10
CA ALA A 217 -5.39 8.84 -19.45
C ALA A 217 -5.15 7.66 -20.51
#